data_c115ac77d5a8ed4614480c27e4e910cc
#
_entry.id   c115ac77d5a8ed4614480c27e4e910cc
#
_cell.length_a   1.000
_cell.length_b   1.000
_cell.length_c   1.000
_cell.angle_alpha   90.00
_cell.angle_beta   90.00
_cell.angle_gamma   90.00
#
_symmetry.space_group_name_H-M   'P 1'
#
loop_
_entity.id
_entity.type
_entity.pdbx_description
1 polymer ?
#
loop_
_entity_poly.entity_id
_entity_poly.type
_entity_poly.pdbx_seq_one_letter_code
_entity_poly.pdbx_strand_id
1 'polypeptide(L)'
;MMMAHQMRYFGVMPKLAKMELTVRTPYKTFFDNFAGFSRLTVNTIGGNITIGNKSIPRVYLLPPGEMKVCNITPGEGNHTDSDSGLFMHTGGWLFMHDNNTIEVNLLEIEQKEKFQFEAISAEGTETDSPAGKIAGDLQQKTFRIFQRKR
;
A
#
# COMPACT_ATOMS: atom_id res chain seq x y z
N MET A 1 -19.80 -36.69 -33.06
CA MET A 1 -19.25 -35.37 -33.36
C MET A 1 -19.40 -34.32 -32.24
N MET A 2 -20.40 -34.40 -31.41
CA MET A 2 -20.56 -33.47 -30.29
C MET A 2 -19.55 -33.69 -29.12
N MET A 3 -19.06 -34.89 -28.91
CA MET A 3 -18.06 -35.16 -27.81
C MET A 3 -16.69 -34.59 -28.08
N ALA A 4 -16.24 -34.46 -29.32
CA ALA A 4 -14.93 -33.86 -29.63
C ALA A 4 -14.86 -32.34 -29.37
N HIS A 5 -16.00 -31.66 -29.40
CA HIS A 5 -16.07 -30.22 -29.13
C HIS A 5 -16.04 -29.90 -27.61
N GLN A 6 -16.58 -30.78 -26.79
CA GLN A 6 -16.53 -30.65 -25.34
C GLN A 6 -15.15 -30.95 -24.78
N MET A 7 -14.39 -31.90 -25.34
CA MET A 7 -13.02 -32.16 -24.89
C MET A 7 -12.05 -31.01 -25.15
N ARG A 8 -12.27 -30.16 -26.14
CA ARG A 8 -11.46 -28.97 -26.37
C ARG A 8 -11.61 -27.91 -25.27
N TYR A 9 -12.76 -27.85 -24.63
CA TYR A 9 -12.97 -26.92 -23.51
C TYR A 9 -12.35 -27.37 -22.21
N PHE A 10 -12.16 -28.66 -21.97
CA PHE A 10 -11.52 -29.19 -20.77
C PHE A 10 -9.98 -29.17 -20.82
N GLY A 11 -9.37 -29.04 -22.02
CA GLY A 11 -7.92 -29.00 -22.18
C GLY A 11 -7.28 -27.63 -21.97
N VAL A 12 -8.07 -26.57 -21.93
CA VAL A 12 -7.60 -25.20 -21.66
C VAL A 12 -8.19 -24.77 -20.33
N MET A 13 -7.53 -25.16 -19.22
CA MET A 13 -7.78 -24.48 -17.97
C MET A 13 -7.40 -23.01 -18.17
N PRO A 14 -8.35 -22.05 -18.04
CA PRO A 14 -7.98 -20.65 -18.04
C PRO A 14 -6.94 -20.47 -16.94
N LYS A 15 -5.75 -20.00 -17.29
CA LYS A 15 -4.79 -19.54 -16.30
C LYS A 15 -5.55 -18.59 -15.38
N LEU A 16 -5.66 -18.94 -14.10
CA LEU A 16 -6.25 -18.08 -13.11
C LEU A 16 -5.54 -16.73 -13.26
N ALA A 17 -6.29 -15.71 -13.62
CA ALA A 17 -5.74 -14.37 -13.74
C ALA A 17 -5.06 -14.02 -12.42
N LYS A 18 -3.77 -13.73 -12.48
CA LYS A 18 -3.03 -13.25 -11.31
C LYS A 18 -3.64 -11.92 -10.88
N MET A 19 -3.65 -11.68 -9.59
CA MET A 19 -4.03 -10.39 -9.05
C MET A 19 -2.98 -9.35 -9.43
N GLU A 20 -3.40 -8.21 -9.94
CA GLU A 20 -2.54 -7.13 -10.38
C GLU A 20 -2.73 -5.91 -9.48
N LEU A 21 -1.63 -5.28 -9.11
CA LEU A 21 -1.61 -4.09 -8.27
C LEU A 21 -1.07 -2.90 -9.04
N THR A 22 -1.83 -1.81 -9.05
CA THR A 22 -1.37 -0.51 -9.52
C THR A 22 -1.46 0.49 -8.37
N VAL A 23 -0.37 1.14 -8.04
CA VAL A 23 -0.31 2.19 -7.01
C VAL A 23 0.21 3.47 -7.62
N ARG A 24 -0.60 4.52 -7.55
CA ARG A 24 -0.31 5.81 -8.14
C ARG A 24 -0.42 6.95 -7.14
N THR A 25 0.45 7.93 -7.33
CA THR A 25 0.31 9.27 -6.75
C THR A 25 0.18 10.27 -7.89
N PRO A 26 -0.20 11.53 -7.63
CA PRO A 26 -0.24 12.57 -8.68
C PRO A 26 1.08 12.77 -9.41
N TYR A 27 2.19 12.37 -8.81
CA TYR A 27 3.54 12.64 -9.33
C TYR A 27 4.28 11.39 -9.81
N LYS A 28 3.88 10.20 -9.36
CA LYS A 28 4.61 8.98 -9.63
C LYS A 28 3.73 7.74 -9.56
N THR A 29 3.99 6.77 -10.42
CA THR A 29 3.46 5.41 -10.32
C THR A 29 4.49 4.54 -9.60
N PHE A 30 4.09 3.92 -8.50
CA PHE A 30 4.94 3.03 -7.69
C PHE A 30 4.87 1.59 -8.15
N PHE A 31 3.67 1.12 -8.45
CA PHE A 31 3.41 -0.19 -9.04
C PHE A 31 2.54 0.01 -10.25
N ASP A 32 2.85 -0.66 -11.33
CA ASP A 32 2.07 -0.63 -12.57
C ASP A 32 1.79 -2.07 -13.01
N ASN A 33 0.53 -2.49 -12.85
CA ASN A 33 0.07 -3.85 -13.14
C ASN A 33 0.99 -4.94 -12.55
N PHE A 34 1.45 -4.71 -11.34
CA PHE A 34 2.37 -5.61 -10.65
C PHE A 34 1.65 -6.87 -10.16
N ALA A 35 2.08 -8.03 -10.64
CA ALA A 35 1.46 -9.33 -10.32
C ALA A 35 2.32 -10.20 -9.38
N GLY A 36 3.48 -9.72 -8.96
CA GLY A 36 4.45 -10.46 -8.15
C GLY A 36 4.15 -10.45 -6.65
N PHE A 37 2.90 -10.47 -6.23
CA PHE A 37 2.52 -10.48 -4.82
C PHE A 37 1.32 -11.42 -4.57
N SER A 38 1.06 -11.76 -3.32
CA SER A 38 -0.03 -12.66 -2.97
C SER A 38 -1.19 -11.98 -2.24
N ARG A 39 -0.91 -10.97 -1.44
CA ARG A 39 -1.90 -10.26 -0.62
C ARG A 39 -1.51 -8.80 -0.43
N LEU A 40 -2.52 -7.97 -0.30
CA LEU A 40 -2.39 -6.56 0.05
C LEU A 40 -3.11 -6.32 1.37
N THR A 41 -2.42 -5.82 2.38
CA THR A 41 -3.02 -5.40 3.65
C THR A 41 -2.98 -3.89 3.74
N VAL A 42 -4.13 -3.29 4.01
CA VAL A 42 -4.27 -1.83 4.15
C VAL A 42 -5.10 -1.49 5.36
N ASN A 43 -4.84 -0.33 5.94
CA ASN A 43 -5.69 0.24 6.97
C ASN A 43 -6.84 1.00 6.32
N THR A 44 -8.07 0.68 6.72
CA THR A 44 -9.28 1.39 6.32
C THR A 44 -9.93 2.06 7.53
N ILE A 45 -10.95 2.88 7.29
CA ILE A 45 -11.74 3.48 8.39
C ILE A 45 -12.34 2.40 9.30
N GLY A 46 -12.70 1.25 8.75
CA GLY A 46 -13.25 0.12 9.50
C GLY A 46 -12.20 -0.81 10.13
N GLY A 47 -10.91 -0.47 10.04
CA GLY A 47 -9.80 -1.29 10.52
C GLY A 47 -8.94 -1.86 9.38
N ASN A 48 -8.02 -2.73 9.74
CA ASN A 48 -7.15 -3.38 8.76
C ASN A 48 -7.90 -4.44 7.97
N ILE A 49 -7.72 -4.41 6.66
CA ILE A 49 -8.26 -5.42 5.75
C ILE A 49 -7.12 -6.06 4.96
N THR A 50 -7.31 -7.31 4.58
CA THR A 50 -6.40 -8.03 3.69
C THR A 50 -7.15 -8.47 2.45
N ILE A 51 -6.63 -8.03 1.30
CA ILE A 51 -7.18 -8.32 -0.02
C ILE A 51 -6.33 -9.44 -0.64
N GLY A 52 -6.98 -10.51 -1.01
CA GLY A 52 -6.38 -11.64 -1.70
C GLY A 52 -6.97 -11.83 -3.09
N ASN A 53 -6.49 -12.87 -3.76
CA ASN A 53 -6.96 -13.24 -5.09
C ASN A 53 -8.48 -13.51 -5.09
N LYS A 54 -9.17 -13.07 -6.13
CA LYS A 54 -10.63 -13.20 -6.29
C LYS A 54 -11.46 -12.53 -5.19
N SER A 55 -10.99 -11.43 -4.65
CA SER A 55 -11.77 -10.61 -3.72
C SER A 55 -12.96 -9.96 -4.44
N ILE A 56 -14.03 -9.75 -3.69
CA ILE A 56 -15.25 -9.09 -4.19
C ILE A 56 -14.93 -7.63 -4.56
N PRO A 57 -15.40 -7.12 -5.72
CA PRO A 57 -15.23 -5.73 -6.09
C PRO A 57 -15.75 -4.77 -5.02
N ARG A 58 -14.90 -3.85 -4.59
CA ARG A 58 -15.21 -2.85 -3.56
C ARG A 58 -14.36 -1.60 -3.73
N VAL A 59 -14.83 -0.52 -3.13
CA VAL A 59 -14.11 0.74 -3.00
C VAL A 59 -13.89 1.02 -1.52
N TYR A 60 -12.66 1.38 -1.16
CA TYR A 60 -12.29 1.73 0.19
C TYR A 60 -11.68 3.13 0.25
N LEU A 61 -12.12 3.92 1.21
CA LEU A 61 -11.43 5.13 1.60
C LEU A 61 -10.30 4.76 2.55
N LEU A 62 -9.08 5.17 2.21
CA LEU A 62 -7.90 4.91 3.01
C LEU A 62 -7.54 6.14 3.82
N PRO A 63 -7.60 6.07 5.16
CA PRO A 63 -7.00 7.09 6.01
C PRO A 63 -5.48 7.00 5.95
N PRO A 64 -4.75 8.03 6.39
CA PRO A 64 -3.31 7.95 6.56
C PRO A 64 -2.92 6.71 7.37
N GLY A 65 -1.94 5.95 6.90
CA GLY A 65 -1.55 4.72 7.57
C GLY A 65 -0.55 3.87 6.80
N GLU A 66 -0.59 2.59 7.08
CA GLU A 66 0.32 1.61 6.50
C GLU A 66 -0.36 0.77 5.40
N MET A 67 0.42 0.44 4.39
CA MET A 67 0.07 -0.52 3.35
C MET A 67 1.17 -1.57 3.26
N LYS A 68 0.80 -2.83 3.31
CA LYS A 68 1.72 -3.95 3.20
C LYS A 68 1.41 -4.81 2.00
N VAL A 69 2.38 -4.94 1.12
CA VAL A 69 2.36 -5.87 -0.01
C VAL A 69 3.08 -7.13 0.42
N CYS A 70 2.36 -8.26 0.49
CA CYS A 70 2.89 -9.50 1.05
C CYS A 70 3.41 -10.43 -0.05
N ASN A 71 4.49 -11.15 0.27
CA ASN A 71 5.09 -12.15 -0.60
C ASN A 71 5.45 -11.61 -2.00
N ILE A 72 6.22 -10.53 -2.01
CA ILE A 72 6.74 -9.96 -3.26
C ILE A 72 7.73 -10.96 -3.86
N THR A 73 7.51 -11.30 -5.12
CA THR A 73 8.42 -12.15 -5.88
C THR A 73 9.50 -11.28 -6.54
N PRO A 74 10.78 -11.48 -6.23
CA PRO A 74 11.84 -10.71 -6.86
C PRO A 74 11.85 -10.93 -8.39
N GLY A 75 11.94 -9.86 -9.16
CA GLY A 75 12.08 -9.90 -10.61
C GLY A 75 10.79 -9.84 -11.43
N GLU A 76 9.62 -9.85 -10.84
CA GLU A 76 8.36 -9.59 -11.54
C GLU A 76 7.91 -8.14 -11.35
N GLY A 77 8.31 -7.26 -12.23
CA GLY A 77 7.86 -5.86 -12.28
C GLY A 77 8.95 -4.83 -11.95
N ASN A 78 8.62 -3.57 -12.16
CA ASN A 78 9.52 -2.41 -11.94
C ASN A 78 9.74 -2.10 -10.44
N HIS A 79 9.76 -3.11 -9.58
CA HIS A 79 10.03 -2.92 -8.18
C HIS A 79 11.55 -2.95 -7.96
N THR A 80 12.12 -1.77 -7.82
CA THR A 80 13.50 -1.62 -7.36
C THR A 80 13.54 -1.69 -5.83
N ASP A 81 14.19 -2.69 -5.32
CA ASP A 81 15.03 -2.65 -4.13
C ASP A 81 14.40 -2.69 -2.74
N SER A 82 13.24 -3.26 -2.46
CA SER A 82 13.05 -3.60 -1.06
C SER A 82 12.19 -4.82 -0.81
N ASP A 83 12.74 -5.72 -0.07
CA ASP A 83 12.12 -6.96 0.37
C ASP A 83 10.99 -6.77 1.38
N SER A 84 10.83 -5.57 1.94
CA SER A 84 9.88 -5.40 3.05
C SER A 84 8.43 -5.25 2.63
N GLY A 85 8.15 -4.73 1.45
CA GLY A 85 6.78 -4.50 0.97
C GLY A 85 5.90 -3.63 1.87
N LEU A 86 6.51 -2.90 2.80
CA LEU A 86 5.83 -2.09 3.79
C LEU A 86 5.96 -0.61 3.45
N PHE A 87 4.81 0.05 3.29
CA PHE A 87 4.71 1.44 2.87
C PHE A 87 3.89 2.25 3.86
N MET A 88 4.22 3.54 3.96
CA MET A 88 3.42 4.54 4.64
C MET A 88 2.78 5.45 3.61
N HIS A 89 1.53 5.83 3.81
CA HIS A 89 0.81 6.72 2.92
C HIS A 89 -0.03 7.75 3.68
N THR A 90 -0.34 8.84 3.01
CA THR A 90 -1.12 9.95 3.57
C THR A 90 -2.61 9.82 3.34
N GLY A 91 -3.04 8.74 2.74
CA GLY A 91 -4.44 8.44 2.45
C GLY A 91 -4.79 8.55 0.97
N GLY A 92 -5.98 8.07 0.64
CA GLY A 92 -6.49 8.05 -0.71
C GLY A 92 -7.62 7.04 -0.89
N TRP A 93 -7.68 6.43 -2.06
CA TRP A 93 -8.72 5.50 -2.44
C TRP A 93 -8.14 4.18 -2.95
N LEU A 94 -8.78 3.09 -2.61
CA LEU A 94 -8.50 1.77 -3.14
C LEU A 94 -9.74 1.25 -3.87
N PHE A 95 -9.52 0.79 -5.10
CA PHE A 95 -10.53 0.17 -5.94
C PHE A 95 -10.15 -1.28 -6.18
N MET A 96 -11.02 -2.20 -5.80
CA MET A 96 -10.92 -3.60 -6.19
C MET A 96 -11.89 -3.85 -7.32
N HIS A 97 -11.36 -4.16 -8.49
CA HIS A 97 -12.14 -4.42 -9.70
C HIS A 97 -12.56 -5.89 -9.82
N ASP A 98 -13.55 -6.16 -10.62
CA ASP A 98 -14.07 -7.52 -10.90
C ASP A 98 -13.10 -8.40 -11.69
N ASN A 99 -12.18 -7.80 -12.43
CA ASN A 99 -11.13 -8.47 -13.20
C ASN A 99 -9.89 -8.85 -12.38
N ASN A 100 -9.97 -8.86 -11.05
CA ASN A 100 -8.88 -9.17 -10.14
C ASN A 100 -7.73 -8.15 -10.13
N THR A 101 -8.02 -6.90 -10.47
CA THR A 101 -7.08 -5.78 -10.44
C THR A 101 -7.36 -4.88 -9.25
N ILE A 102 -6.30 -4.49 -8.54
CA ILE A 102 -6.36 -3.52 -7.44
C ILE A 102 -5.73 -2.22 -7.93
N GLU A 103 -6.44 -1.13 -7.78
CA GLU A 103 -5.94 0.21 -8.05
C GLU A 103 -5.95 1.03 -6.76
N VAL A 104 -4.80 1.59 -6.41
CA VAL A 104 -4.64 2.43 -5.22
C VAL A 104 -4.16 3.80 -5.65
N ASN A 105 -4.97 4.81 -5.39
CA ASN A 105 -4.67 6.19 -5.70
C ASN A 105 -4.44 6.95 -4.38
N LEU A 106 -3.20 7.34 -4.14
CA LEU A 106 -2.74 7.97 -2.92
C LEU A 106 -2.23 9.38 -3.19
N LEU A 107 -2.28 10.25 -2.20
CA LEU A 107 -1.65 11.57 -2.30
C LEU A 107 -0.14 11.45 -2.21
N GLU A 108 0.35 10.70 -1.23
CA GLU A 108 1.77 10.40 -1.06
C GLU A 108 1.96 8.98 -0.54
N ILE A 109 3.06 8.37 -0.93
CA ILE A 109 3.48 7.05 -0.46
C ILE A 109 5.01 6.99 -0.40
N GLU A 110 5.54 6.33 0.61
CA GLU A 110 6.97 6.05 0.76
C GLU A 110 7.18 4.72 1.44
N GLN A 111 8.30 4.07 1.18
CA GLN A 111 8.71 2.88 1.92
C GLN A 111 8.93 3.22 3.39
N LYS A 112 8.42 2.39 4.29
CA LYS A 112 8.52 2.65 5.73
C LYS A 112 9.96 2.78 6.20
N GLU A 113 10.88 2.04 5.62
CA GLU A 113 12.31 2.09 5.96
C GLU A 113 12.97 3.43 5.64
N LYS A 114 12.42 4.17 4.67
CA LYS A 114 12.90 5.51 4.32
C LYS A 114 12.36 6.60 5.24
N PHE A 115 11.34 6.30 6.05
CA PHE A 115 10.92 7.17 7.13
C PHE A 115 11.88 7.00 8.28
N GLN A 116 12.76 7.96 8.45
CA GLN A 116 13.53 8.05 9.68
C GLN A 116 12.64 8.68 10.73
N PHE A 117 12.18 7.85 11.63
CA PHE A 117 11.69 8.32 12.92
C PHE A 117 12.92 8.80 13.71
N GLU A 118 13.34 10.03 13.46
CA GLU A 118 14.27 10.65 14.38
C GLU A 118 13.54 10.70 15.72
N ALA A 119 14.04 9.89 16.66
CA ALA A 119 13.69 10.10 18.05
C ALA A 119 13.96 11.57 18.30
N ILE A 120 12.91 12.30 18.63
CA ILE A 120 13.06 13.69 19.04
C ILE A 120 13.83 13.60 20.35
N SER A 121 15.13 13.73 20.27
CA SER A 121 15.92 14.05 21.45
C SER A 121 15.31 15.35 21.97
N ALA A 122 14.83 15.29 23.19
CA ALA A 122 14.24 16.42 23.88
C ALA A 122 15.29 17.47 24.23
N GLU A 123 16.21 17.75 23.30
CA GLU A 123 17.21 18.79 23.43
C GLU A 123 16.59 20.10 22.96
N GLY A 124 16.09 20.80 23.94
CA GLY A 124 16.22 22.24 24.00
C GLY A 124 15.32 23.06 23.09
N THR A 125 14.05 23.11 23.39
CA THR A 125 13.36 24.39 23.40
C THR A 125 12.76 24.58 24.78
N GLU A 126 13.48 25.32 25.59
CA GLU A 126 12.98 25.82 26.85
C GLU A 126 11.80 26.74 26.59
N THR A 127 10.63 26.17 26.54
CA THR A 127 9.41 26.91 26.83
C THR A 127 9.11 26.68 28.29
N ASP A 128 9.20 27.73 29.09
CA ASP A 128 9.11 27.69 30.53
C ASP A 128 7.79 27.22 31.15
N SER A 129 6.87 26.70 30.35
CA SER A 129 5.63 26.12 30.86
C SER A 129 5.51 24.64 30.46
N PRO A 130 5.14 23.74 31.40
CA PRO A 130 4.96 22.32 31.11
C PRO A 130 3.92 22.05 30.02
N ALA A 131 2.88 22.85 29.96
CA ALA A 131 1.82 22.71 28.96
C ALA A 131 2.25 23.11 27.54
N GLY A 132 3.10 24.14 27.42
CA GLY A 132 3.67 24.56 26.13
C GLY A 132 4.64 23.53 25.56
N LYS A 133 5.41 22.85 26.42
CA LYS A 133 6.31 21.76 26.02
C LYS A 133 5.54 20.57 25.45
N ILE A 134 4.46 20.14 26.09
CA ILE A 134 3.64 19.01 25.65
C ILE A 134 2.95 19.33 24.32
N ALA A 135 2.39 20.53 24.16
CA ALA A 135 1.72 20.94 22.93
C ALA A 135 2.70 21.07 21.74
N GLY A 136 3.88 21.65 21.98
CA GLY A 136 4.95 21.76 20.99
C GLY A 136 5.47 20.39 20.54
N ASP A 137 5.69 19.48 21.47
CA ASP A 137 6.12 18.12 21.19
C ASP A 137 5.09 17.32 20.37
N LEU A 138 3.81 17.46 20.70
CA LEU A 138 2.75 16.79 19.95
C LEU A 138 2.64 17.33 18.52
N GLN A 139 2.71 18.63 18.32
CA GLN A 139 2.69 19.22 16.99
C GLN A 139 3.92 18.82 16.15
N GLN A 140 5.09 18.84 16.74
CA GLN A 140 6.31 18.43 16.04
C GLN A 140 6.31 16.95 15.71
N LYS A 141 5.83 16.09 16.59
CA LYS A 141 5.68 14.65 16.33
C LYS A 141 4.72 14.40 15.18
N THR A 142 3.59 15.06 15.14
CA THR A 142 2.60 14.93 14.07
C THR A 142 3.16 15.41 12.73
N PHE A 143 3.91 16.51 12.72
CA PHE A 143 4.50 17.05 11.50
C PHE A 143 5.63 16.16 10.94
N ARG A 144 6.45 15.55 11.81
CA ARG A 144 7.59 14.72 11.40
C ARG A 144 7.22 13.34 10.89
N ILE A 145 6.07 12.80 11.30
CA ILE A 145 5.56 11.52 10.77
C ILE A 145 5.40 11.57 9.24
N PHE A 146 5.13 12.74 8.67
CA PHE A 146 4.88 12.92 7.24
C PHE A 146 6.00 13.67 6.48
N GLN A 147 7.07 14.08 7.14
CA GLN A 147 8.21 14.67 6.44
C GLN A 147 9.15 13.60 5.89
N ARG A 148 9.31 13.62 4.56
CA ARG A 148 10.36 12.85 3.88
C ARG A 148 11.72 13.44 4.21
N LYS A 149 12.69 12.62 4.56
CA LYS A 149 14.08 13.01 4.49
C LYS A 149 14.47 13.10 3.01
N ARG A 150 14.76 14.28 2.53
CA ARG A 150 15.30 14.55 1.19
C ARG A 150 16.78 14.20 1.12
#